data_495da2f56cec15eeeff79f969c213ffe
#
_entry.id   495da2f56cec15eeeff79f969c213ffe
#
_cell.length_a   1.000
_cell.length_b   1.000
_cell.length_c   1.000
_cell.angle_alpha   90.00
_cell.angle_beta   90.00
_cell.angle_gamma   90.00
#
_symmetry.space_group_name_H-M   'P 1'
#
loop_
_entity.id
_entity.type
_entity.pdbx_description
1 polymer ?
#
loop_
_entity_poly.entity_id
_entity_poly.type
_entity_poly.pdbx_seq_one_letter_code
_entity_poly.pdbx_strand_id
1 'polypeptide(L)'
;LNRKDFFKKGLAKIFDFAQENAADLVSGFQEIVSKETSTHQPAPKKTKPKNIKKKTEFLLPQQIKPNRKRKIRNVQTPPGALSEIEFLKKCTGCGDCIYACPYSVLFPVFDEATEKHIPQMDVNLNACMLCKDWPCINACKDEALIPFASNPKFGQAKGFFDFCINFKTGESTCSNCKDSCPVEGVVNFKGNKPSFSKNCTGCGQCVSACPTFPKAIRVEQHI
;
A
#
# COMPACT_ATOMS: atom_id res chain seq x y z
N LEU A 1 30.84 -15.47 -24.75
CA LEU A 1 30.20 -14.19 -25.11
C LEU A 1 30.50 -13.17 -24.00
N ASN A 2 31.25 -12.12 -24.38
CA ASN A 2 31.72 -11.12 -23.42
C ASN A 2 30.57 -10.16 -23.10
N ARG A 3 30.36 -9.79 -21.82
CA ARG A 3 29.26 -8.90 -21.38
C ARG A 3 29.21 -7.58 -22.13
N LYS A 4 30.36 -7.06 -22.58
CA LYS A 4 30.44 -5.81 -23.37
C LYS A 4 29.85 -5.96 -24.78
N ASP A 5 29.98 -7.12 -25.41
CA ASP A 5 29.43 -7.38 -26.76
C ASP A 5 27.93 -7.59 -26.73
N PHE A 6 27.38 -8.13 -25.66
CA PHE A 6 25.94 -8.27 -25.47
C PHE A 6 25.25 -6.90 -25.35
N PHE A 7 25.82 -5.97 -24.59
CA PHE A 7 25.28 -4.60 -24.45
C PHE A 7 25.39 -3.81 -25.76
N LYS A 8 26.51 -3.88 -26.49
CA LYS A 8 26.67 -3.18 -27.77
C LYS A 8 25.67 -3.67 -28.83
N LYS A 9 25.47 -4.98 -28.94
CA LYS A 9 24.50 -5.56 -29.90
C LYS A 9 23.04 -5.31 -29.50
N GLY A 10 22.75 -5.25 -28.18
CA GLY A 10 21.42 -4.90 -27.69
C GLY A 10 21.04 -3.45 -27.96
N LEU A 11 21.95 -2.51 -27.69
CA LEU A 11 21.74 -1.08 -27.94
C LEU A 11 21.58 -0.77 -29.44
N ALA A 12 22.39 -1.39 -30.30
CA ALA A 12 22.26 -1.20 -31.74
C ALA A 12 20.87 -1.63 -32.27
N LYS A 13 20.35 -2.77 -31.82
CA LYS A 13 19.00 -3.22 -32.19
C LYS A 13 17.87 -2.33 -31.71
N ILE A 14 18.02 -1.70 -30.53
CA ILE A 14 17.04 -0.74 -30.02
C ILE A 14 17.07 0.56 -30.84
N PHE A 15 18.25 1.01 -31.26
CA PHE A 15 18.39 2.18 -32.13
C PHE A 15 17.81 1.94 -33.52
N ASP A 16 18.06 0.78 -34.14
CA ASP A 16 17.52 0.40 -35.47
C ASP A 16 15.98 0.32 -35.38
N PHE A 17 15.43 -0.30 -34.32
CA PHE A 17 13.97 -0.38 -34.11
C PHE A 17 13.33 1.02 -33.91
N ALA A 18 14.01 1.93 -33.23
CA ALA A 18 13.54 3.30 -33.04
C ALA A 18 13.57 4.12 -34.32
N GLN A 19 14.56 3.90 -35.19
CA GLN A 19 14.65 4.57 -36.49
C GLN A 19 13.60 4.06 -37.50
N GLU A 20 13.35 2.77 -37.54
CA GLU A 20 12.33 2.17 -38.44
C GLU A 20 10.90 2.60 -38.06
N ASN A 21 10.61 2.82 -36.79
CA ASN A 21 9.26 3.19 -36.32
C ASN A 21 9.05 4.71 -36.15
N ALA A 22 10.09 5.53 -36.27
CA ALA A 22 9.98 6.98 -36.13
C ALA A 22 9.11 7.63 -37.25
N ALA A 23 9.16 7.10 -38.45
CA ALA A 23 8.37 7.58 -39.59
C ALA A 23 6.86 7.32 -39.38
N ASP A 24 6.49 6.18 -38.82
CA ASP A 24 5.09 5.80 -38.58
C ASP A 24 4.48 6.61 -37.41
N LEU A 25 5.29 6.96 -36.42
CA LEU A 25 4.85 7.83 -35.34
C LEU A 25 4.59 9.26 -35.77
N VAL A 26 5.44 9.80 -36.67
CA VAL A 26 5.27 11.16 -37.22
C VAL A 26 4.05 11.23 -38.15
N SER A 27 3.82 10.24 -38.98
CA SER A 27 2.64 10.18 -39.86
C SER A 27 1.33 10.07 -39.06
N GLY A 28 1.30 9.29 -37.99
CA GLY A 28 0.15 9.17 -37.08
C GLY A 28 -0.20 10.49 -36.39
N PHE A 29 0.82 11.28 -35.98
CA PHE A 29 0.60 12.61 -35.37
C PHE A 29 0.05 13.64 -36.37
N GLN A 30 0.51 13.62 -37.63
CA GLN A 30 0.00 14.51 -38.68
C GLN A 30 -1.46 14.22 -39.06
N GLU A 31 -1.90 12.98 -38.99
CA GLU A 31 -3.30 12.61 -39.26
C GLU A 31 -4.26 13.06 -38.15
N ILE A 32 -3.80 13.08 -36.87
CA ILE A 32 -4.59 13.59 -35.74
C ILE A 32 -4.76 15.11 -35.83
N VAL A 33 -3.68 15.84 -36.12
CA VAL A 33 -3.70 17.31 -36.22
C VAL A 33 -4.52 17.80 -37.42
N SER A 34 -4.54 17.07 -38.56
CA SER A 34 -5.33 17.44 -39.74
C SER A 34 -6.83 17.18 -39.59
N LYS A 35 -7.26 16.28 -38.66
CA LYS A 35 -8.68 16.02 -38.38
C LYS A 35 -9.34 17.06 -37.47
N GLU A 36 -8.56 17.83 -36.70
CA GLU A 36 -9.11 18.87 -35.81
C GLU A 36 -9.38 20.23 -36.52
N THR A 37 -8.96 20.41 -37.77
CA THR A 37 -9.09 21.68 -38.49
C THR A 37 -10.30 21.78 -39.44
N SER A 38 -11.21 20.82 -39.47
CA SER A 38 -12.37 20.83 -40.39
C SER A 38 -13.72 20.66 -39.70
N THR A 39 -14.03 21.51 -38.72
CA THR A 39 -15.42 21.75 -38.31
C THR A 39 -15.67 23.24 -38.13
N HIS A 40 -16.09 23.85 -39.26
CA HIS A 40 -16.69 25.19 -39.24
C HIS A 40 -18.05 25.15 -38.55
N GLN A 41 -18.17 25.81 -37.39
CA GLN A 41 -19.45 26.24 -36.84
C GLN A 41 -19.57 27.78 -36.94
N PRO A 42 -20.79 28.31 -37.23
CA PRO A 42 -20.98 29.72 -37.47
C PRO A 42 -20.88 30.54 -36.18
N ALA A 43 -20.29 31.73 -36.30
CA ALA A 43 -19.97 32.67 -35.24
C ALA A 43 -21.20 33.10 -34.43
N PRO A 44 -21.17 33.08 -33.07
CA PRO A 44 -22.19 33.74 -32.25
C PRO A 44 -21.99 35.24 -32.17
N LYS A 45 -23.11 35.95 -32.17
CA LYS A 45 -23.25 37.42 -32.16
C LYS A 45 -22.48 38.08 -31.00
N LYS A 46 -21.78 39.18 -31.30
CA LYS A 46 -21.01 40.02 -30.37
C LYS A 46 -21.89 40.56 -29.23
N THR A 47 -21.71 40.06 -28.03
CA THR A 47 -22.12 40.71 -26.80
C THR A 47 -20.89 41.39 -26.17
N LYS A 48 -21.07 42.66 -25.73
CA LYS A 48 -20.00 43.48 -25.16
C LYS A 48 -19.36 42.85 -23.93
N PRO A 49 -18.03 42.93 -23.75
CA PRO A 49 -17.36 42.33 -22.62
C PRO A 49 -17.70 43.07 -21.32
N LYS A 50 -18.34 42.37 -20.38
CA LYS A 50 -18.38 42.80 -18.98
C LYS A 50 -16.99 42.62 -18.39
N ASN A 51 -16.46 43.69 -17.86
CA ASN A 51 -15.15 43.82 -17.22
C ASN A 51 -15.08 42.95 -15.97
N ILE A 52 -14.67 41.67 -16.12
CA ILE A 52 -14.33 40.78 -15.01
C ILE A 52 -12.83 40.90 -14.81
N LYS A 53 -12.42 41.77 -13.89
CA LYS A 53 -11.08 41.78 -13.31
C LYS A 53 -10.93 40.47 -12.51
N LYS A 54 -10.57 39.37 -13.17
CA LYS A 54 -10.07 38.17 -12.48
C LYS A 54 -8.69 38.49 -11.94
N LYS A 55 -8.63 38.89 -10.67
CA LYS A 55 -7.41 38.78 -9.88
C LYS A 55 -7.05 37.30 -9.81
N THR A 56 -6.15 36.84 -10.66
CA THR A 56 -5.44 35.58 -10.50
C THR A 56 -4.45 35.79 -9.36
N GLU A 57 -4.93 35.68 -8.15
CA GLU A 57 -4.08 35.64 -6.97
C GLU A 57 -3.48 34.23 -6.95
N PHE A 58 -2.24 34.12 -7.37
CA PHE A 58 -1.42 32.93 -7.27
C PHE A 58 -1.28 32.64 -5.77
N LEU A 59 -2.11 31.71 -5.24
CA LEU A 59 -2.04 31.31 -3.84
C LEU A 59 -0.67 30.63 -3.61
N LEU A 60 0.19 31.34 -2.91
CA LEU A 60 1.48 30.83 -2.46
C LEU A 60 1.24 29.58 -1.58
N PRO A 61 2.14 28.56 -1.62
CA PRO A 61 2.02 27.30 -0.87
C PRO A 61 1.84 27.46 0.64
N GLN A 62 2.11 28.63 1.19
CA GLN A 62 2.03 28.95 2.63
C GLN A 62 0.60 29.02 3.19
N GLN A 63 -0.45 28.97 2.35
CA GLN A 63 -1.84 28.98 2.82
C GLN A 63 -2.49 27.60 2.87
N ILE A 64 -1.75 26.53 2.58
CA ILE A 64 -2.21 25.18 2.88
C ILE A 64 -2.11 25.01 4.39
N LYS A 65 -3.20 25.28 5.12
CA LYS A 65 -3.29 24.97 6.54
C LYS A 65 -2.86 23.50 6.71
N PRO A 66 -1.87 23.19 7.58
CA PRO A 66 -1.45 21.81 7.78
C PRO A 66 -2.69 21.00 8.10
N ASN A 67 -2.99 20.07 7.20
CA ASN A 67 -4.20 19.26 7.28
C ASN A 67 -4.17 18.56 8.65
N ARG A 68 -5.30 18.63 9.38
CA ARG A 68 -5.50 17.96 10.66
C ARG A 68 -4.77 16.62 10.66
N LYS A 69 -3.89 16.42 11.65
CA LYS A 69 -3.17 15.16 11.91
C LYS A 69 -4.09 13.99 11.56
N ARG A 70 -3.89 13.39 10.39
CA ARG A 70 -4.60 12.16 10.03
C ARG A 70 -4.05 11.13 11.00
N LYS A 71 -4.82 10.82 12.05
CA LYS A 71 -4.53 9.66 12.89
C LYS A 71 -4.50 8.48 11.93
N ILE A 72 -3.31 7.98 11.64
CA ILE A 72 -3.14 6.76 10.81
C ILE A 72 -3.69 5.64 11.69
N ARG A 73 -4.95 5.28 11.49
CA ARG A 73 -5.75 4.48 12.41
C ARG A 73 -5.41 2.99 12.43
N ASN A 74 -4.48 2.53 11.61
CA ASN A 74 -4.21 1.10 11.46
C ASN A 74 -2.72 0.73 11.52
N VAL A 75 -1.88 1.65 11.99
CA VAL A 75 -0.45 1.39 12.05
C VAL A 75 -0.11 0.77 13.40
N GLN A 76 0.57 -0.37 13.36
CA GLN A 76 0.99 -1.13 14.52
C GLN A 76 2.50 -1.03 14.72
N THR A 77 2.93 -1.21 15.96
CA THR A 77 4.34 -1.44 16.29
C THR A 77 4.82 -2.79 15.75
N PRO A 78 6.12 -2.96 15.50
CA PRO A 78 6.68 -4.23 15.04
C PRO A 78 6.41 -5.39 16.02
N PRO A 79 6.49 -6.64 15.55
CA PRO A 79 6.46 -7.81 16.43
C PRO A 79 7.53 -7.70 17.54
N GLY A 80 7.16 -8.07 18.75
CA GLY A 80 8.09 -8.01 19.89
C GLY A 80 8.30 -6.61 20.47
N ALA A 81 7.63 -5.57 19.94
CA ALA A 81 7.69 -4.25 20.55
C ALA A 81 7.17 -4.30 21.99
N LEU A 82 7.92 -3.64 22.87
CA LEU A 82 7.50 -3.37 24.24
C LEU A 82 6.22 -2.52 24.26
N SER A 83 5.77 -2.14 25.46
CA SER A 83 4.71 -1.13 25.52
C SER A 83 5.09 0.10 24.67
N GLU A 84 4.11 0.80 24.11
CA GLU A 84 4.37 1.95 23.21
C GLU A 84 5.39 2.93 23.81
N ILE A 85 5.24 3.25 25.11
CA ILE A 85 6.15 4.17 25.81
C ILE A 85 7.56 3.60 25.92
N GLU A 86 7.72 2.33 26.26
CA GLU A 86 9.03 1.70 26.41
C GLU A 86 9.70 1.48 25.05
N PHE A 87 8.91 1.11 24.05
CA PHE A 87 9.39 0.96 22.68
C PHE A 87 9.94 2.29 22.15
N LEU A 88 9.21 3.40 22.29
CA LEU A 88 9.66 4.72 21.86
C LEU A 88 10.91 5.21 22.59
N LYS A 89 11.08 4.83 23.88
CA LYS A 89 12.28 5.16 24.65
C LYS A 89 13.51 4.39 24.19
N LYS A 90 13.38 3.10 23.90
CA LYS A 90 14.49 2.22 23.52
C LYS A 90 14.82 2.29 22.02
N CYS A 91 13.82 2.49 21.18
CA CYS A 91 14.04 2.52 19.73
C CYS A 91 14.89 3.72 19.31
N THR A 92 16.04 3.45 18.72
CA THR A 92 16.97 4.47 18.19
C THR A 92 16.58 4.95 16.79
N GLY A 93 15.68 4.22 16.09
CA GLY A 93 15.31 4.51 14.72
C GLY A 93 16.36 4.02 13.70
N CYS A 94 17.24 3.09 14.07
CA CYS A 94 18.33 2.58 13.20
C CYS A 94 17.81 1.92 11.92
N GLY A 95 16.59 1.36 11.91
CA GLY A 95 16.00 0.71 10.75
C GLY A 95 16.41 -0.74 10.52
N ASP A 96 17.30 -1.32 11.34
CA ASP A 96 17.81 -2.69 11.16
C ASP A 96 16.68 -3.72 11.07
N CYS A 97 15.62 -3.58 11.87
CA CYS A 97 14.45 -4.46 11.83
C CYS A 97 13.63 -4.32 10.52
N ILE A 98 13.64 -3.13 9.89
CA ILE A 98 13.00 -2.90 8.59
C ILE A 98 13.74 -3.67 7.51
N TYR A 99 15.06 -3.55 7.46
CA TYR A 99 15.92 -4.24 6.48
C TYR A 99 15.95 -5.75 6.70
N ALA A 100 15.86 -6.20 7.96
CA ALA A 100 15.83 -7.62 8.29
C ALA A 100 14.51 -8.32 7.91
N CYS A 101 13.44 -7.56 7.64
CA CYS A 101 12.14 -8.12 7.27
C CYS A 101 12.14 -8.61 5.81
N PRO A 102 12.13 -9.93 5.52
CA PRO A 102 12.19 -10.44 4.15
C PRO A 102 10.94 -10.13 3.33
N TYR A 103 9.86 -9.73 3.99
CA TYR A 103 8.56 -9.44 3.38
C TYR A 103 8.25 -7.94 3.30
N SER A 104 9.19 -7.06 3.71
CA SER A 104 9.03 -5.61 3.66
C SER A 104 7.74 -5.11 4.31
N VAL A 105 7.37 -5.71 5.44
CA VAL A 105 6.14 -5.36 6.19
C VAL A 105 6.33 -4.11 7.01
N LEU A 106 7.56 -3.88 7.49
CA LEU A 106 7.92 -2.75 8.32
C LEU A 106 8.34 -1.56 7.46
N PHE A 107 7.93 -0.36 7.85
CA PHE A 107 8.30 0.89 7.19
C PHE A 107 8.58 1.99 8.20
N PRO A 108 9.45 2.96 7.88
CA PRO A 108 9.78 4.06 8.79
C PRO A 108 8.65 5.10 8.79
N VAL A 109 8.23 5.51 9.98
CA VAL A 109 7.31 6.64 10.19
C VAL A 109 8.00 7.66 11.06
N PHE A 110 8.04 8.92 10.62
CA PHE A 110 8.61 10.00 11.41
C PHE A 110 7.71 10.31 12.62
N ASP A 111 8.28 10.22 13.80
CA ASP A 111 7.62 10.57 15.06
C ASP A 111 8.11 11.94 15.53
N GLU A 112 7.18 12.91 15.56
CA GLU A 112 7.50 14.31 15.91
C GLU A 112 7.95 14.46 17.39
N ALA A 113 7.52 13.56 18.28
CA ALA A 113 7.84 13.66 19.71
C ALA A 113 9.26 13.21 20.02
N THR A 114 9.78 12.23 19.28
CA THR A 114 11.14 11.70 19.46
C THR A 114 12.10 12.16 18.37
N GLU A 115 11.61 12.85 17.35
CA GLU A 115 12.37 13.30 16.14
C GLU A 115 13.10 12.15 15.45
N LYS A 116 12.53 10.95 15.47
CA LYS A 116 13.11 9.73 14.90
C LYS A 116 12.18 9.08 13.88
N HIS A 117 12.75 8.27 13.00
CA HIS A 117 11.98 7.37 12.15
C HIS A 117 11.74 6.06 12.89
N ILE A 118 10.53 5.87 13.36
CA ILE A 118 10.12 4.70 14.14
C ILE A 118 9.57 3.64 13.19
N PRO A 119 10.02 2.38 13.27
CA PRO A 119 9.48 1.30 12.47
C PRO A 119 8.03 1.01 12.87
N GLN A 120 7.17 0.95 11.87
CA GLN A 120 5.75 0.63 12.02
C GLN A 120 5.33 -0.34 10.91
N MET A 121 4.13 -0.91 11.03
CA MET A 121 3.53 -1.76 10.02
C MET A 121 2.02 -1.49 9.89
N ASP A 122 1.47 -1.73 8.70
CA ASP A 122 0.03 -1.82 8.47
C ASP A 122 -0.29 -3.18 7.85
N VAL A 123 -0.80 -4.08 8.67
CA VAL A 123 -1.13 -5.45 8.26
C VAL A 123 -2.27 -5.53 7.26
N ASN A 124 -2.99 -4.43 7.03
CA ASN A 124 -4.00 -4.34 5.96
C ASN A 124 -3.39 -3.99 4.60
N LEU A 125 -2.18 -3.41 4.59
CA LEU A 125 -1.41 -3.13 3.37
C LEU A 125 -0.49 -4.30 3.04
N ASN A 126 0.29 -4.75 4.02
CA ASN A 126 1.24 -5.84 3.86
C ASN A 126 1.24 -6.76 5.09
N ALA A 127 0.88 -8.02 4.89
CA ALA A 127 0.68 -8.98 5.97
C ALA A 127 1.99 -9.38 6.64
N CYS A 128 1.96 -9.50 7.97
CA CYS A 128 3.05 -10.11 8.72
C CYS A 128 3.01 -11.63 8.56
N MET A 129 4.12 -12.23 8.10
CA MET A 129 4.21 -13.67 7.84
C MET A 129 4.45 -14.51 9.09
N LEU A 130 4.57 -13.89 10.27
CA LEU A 130 4.84 -14.60 11.54
C LEU A 130 6.04 -15.54 11.43
N CYS A 131 7.18 -15.00 10.97
CA CYS A 131 8.40 -15.78 10.70
C CYS A 131 8.81 -16.61 11.92
N LYS A 132 9.25 -17.84 11.70
CA LYS A 132 9.63 -18.77 12.77
C LYS A 132 10.80 -18.26 13.62
N ASP A 133 11.75 -17.58 12.98
CA ASP A 133 13.00 -17.09 13.55
C ASP A 133 12.97 -15.59 13.89
N TRP A 134 11.87 -14.89 13.59
CA TRP A 134 11.67 -13.48 13.87
C TRP A 134 12.88 -12.58 13.52
N PRO A 135 13.32 -12.50 12.27
CA PRO A 135 14.52 -11.77 11.89
C PRO A 135 14.48 -10.29 12.27
N CYS A 136 13.30 -9.67 12.28
CA CYS A 136 13.13 -8.28 12.73
C CYS A 136 13.44 -8.08 14.22
N ILE A 137 13.13 -9.06 15.07
CA ILE A 137 13.44 -9.02 16.51
C ILE A 137 14.93 -9.25 16.71
N ASN A 138 15.50 -10.26 16.04
CA ASN A 138 16.91 -10.59 16.17
C ASN A 138 17.84 -9.49 15.68
N ALA A 139 17.38 -8.63 14.76
CA ALA A 139 18.14 -7.48 14.28
C ALA A 139 18.14 -6.30 15.26
N CYS A 140 17.26 -6.29 16.27
CA CYS A 140 17.13 -5.17 17.19
C CYS A 140 18.21 -5.22 18.28
N LYS A 141 19.30 -4.47 18.09
CA LYS A 141 20.41 -4.42 19.05
C LYS A 141 20.08 -3.65 20.33
N ASP A 142 19.14 -2.70 20.24
CA ASP A 142 18.73 -1.84 21.38
C ASP A 142 17.65 -2.49 22.24
N GLU A 143 17.31 -3.75 21.98
CA GLU A 143 16.28 -4.50 22.71
C GLU A 143 14.93 -3.77 22.82
N ALA A 144 14.61 -2.92 21.84
CA ALA A 144 13.29 -2.31 21.71
C ALA A 144 12.24 -3.34 21.24
N LEU A 145 12.72 -4.38 20.52
CA LEU A 145 11.97 -5.56 20.15
C LEU A 145 12.54 -6.75 20.90
N ILE A 146 11.70 -7.44 21.67
CA ILE A 146 12.11 -8.60 22.47
C ILE A 146 11.36 -9.85 22.03
N PRO A 147 11.97 -11.05 22.15
CA PRO A 147 11.28 -12.31 21.95
C PRO A 147 10.07 -12.45 22.90
N PHE A 148 9.02 -13.08 22.40
CA PHE A 148 7.78 -13.31 23.17
C PHE A 148 7.45 -14.81 23.20
N ALA A 149 6.83 -15.27 24.29
CA ALA A 149 6.48 -16.66 24.49
C ALA A 149 5.19 -17.09 23.76
N SER A 150 4.34 -16.14 23.37
CA SER A 150 3.06 -16.39 22.69
C SER A 150 2.97 -15.58 21.39
N ASN A 151 2.12 -16.03 20.47
CA ASN A 151 1.90 -15.30 19.22
C ASN A 151 1.51 -13.83 19.47
N PRO A 152 2.11 -12.86 18.73
CA PRO A 152 1.79 -11.46 18.88
C PRO A 152 0.33 -11.21 18.51
N LYS A 153 -0.27 -10.18 19.09
CA LYS A 153 -1.61 -9.71 18.73
C LYS A 153 -1.56 -8.31 18.16
N PHE A 154 -1.73 -8.20 16.85
CA PHE A 154 -1.74 -6.93 16.13
C PHE A 154 -3.16 -6.36 15.99
N GLY A 155 -4.18 -7.17 16.26
CA GLY A 155 -5.59 -6.81 16.15
C GLY A 155 -6.47 -8.01 15.92
N GLN A 156 -7.70 -7.75 15.50
CA GLN A 156 -8.71 -8.77 15.20
C GLN A 156 -9.19 -8.61 13.75
N ALA A 157 -9.16 -9.70 12.98
CA ALA A 157 -9.76 -9.69 11.65
C ALA A 157 -11.28 -9.58 11.74
N LYS A 158 -11.87 -8.71 10.89
CA LYS A 158 -13.32 -8.54 10.72
C LYS A 158 -13.70 -8.65 9.26
N GLY A 159 -14.87 -9.21 8.99
CA GLY A 159 -15.43 -9.34 7.66
C GLY A 159 -16.34 -8.18 7.29
N PHE A 160 -16.19 -7.67 6.07
CA PHE A 160 -17.09 -6.72 5.39
C PHE A 160 -17.81 -7.49 4.28
N PHE A 161 -18.92 -8.13 4.64
CA PHE A 161 -19.53 -9.18 3.82
C PHE A 161 -20.07 -8.68 2.49
N ASP A 162 -20.42 -7.39 2.38
CA ASP A 162 -20.85 -6.79 1.11
C ASP A 162 -19.83 -6.91 -0.02
N PHE A 163 -18.56 -7.16 0.31
CA PHE A 163 -17.48 -7.40 -0.65
C PHE A 163 -17.09 -8.88 -0.75
N CYS A 164 -17.60 -9.75 0.11
CA CYS A 164 -17.25 -11.18 0.12
C CYS A 164 -17.93 -11.93 -1.04
N ILE A 165 -17.15 -12.69 -1.81
CA ILE A 165 -17.64 -13.48 -2.94
C ILE A 165 -18.75 -14.44 -2.46
N ASN A 166 -18.46 -15.27 -1.45
CA ASN A 166 -19.41 -16.25 -0.94
C ASN A 166 -20.72 -15.61 -0.46
N PHE A 167 -20.63 -14.46 0.17
CA PHE A 167 -21.83 -13.77 0.64
C PHE A 167 -22.67 -13.20 -0.52
N LYS A 168 -21.99 -12.65 -1.54
CA LYS A 168 -22.66 -12.08 -2.72
C LYS A 168 -23.33 -13.14 -3.61
N THR A 169 -22.65 -14.27 -3.80
CA THR A 169 -23.15 -15.34 -4.67
C THR A 169 -24.13 -16.27 -3.96
N GLY A 170 -24.11 -16.31 -2.63
CA GLY A 170 -24.84 -17.29 -1.85
C GLY A 170 -24.17 -18.67 -1.80
N GLU A 171 -23.01 -18.82 -2.44
CA GLU A 171 -22.28 -20.09 -2.58
C GLU A 171 -20.94 -20.06 -1.83
N SER A 172 -20.52 -21.20 -1.30
CA SER A 172 -19.23 -21.34 -0.58
C SER A 172 -18.10 -21.73 -1.54
N THR A 173 -17.77 -20.85 -2.49
CA THR A 173 -16.76 -21.11 -3.55
C THR A 173 -15.37 -20.59 -3.21
N CYS A 174 -15.22 -19.68 -2.25
CA CYS A 174 -13.94 -19.09 -1.85
C CYS A 174 -13.57 -19.46 -0.43
N SER A 175 -12.37 -20.02 -0.24
CA SER A 175 -11.79 -20.39 1.07
C SER A 175 -10.49 -19.66 1.40
N ASN A 176 -10.02 -18.74 0.54
CA ASN A 176 -8.70 -18.09 0.62
C ASN A 176 -8.34 -17.56 2.01
N CYS A 177 -9.29 -16.94 2.72
CA CYS A 177 -9.03 -16.39 4.06
C CYS A 177 -8.79 -17.50 5.11
N LYS A 178 -9.37 -18.68 4.94
CA LYS A 178 -9.15 -19.83 5.80
C LYS A 178 -7.82 -20.51 5.46
N ASP A 179 -7.56 -20.72 4.19
CA ASP A 179 -6.39 -21.46 3.69
C ASP A 179 -5.08 -20.67 3.93
N SER A 180 -5.17 -19.34 3.94
CA SER A 180 -4.03 -18.46 4.25
C SER A 180 -3.81 -18.21 5.73
N CYS A 181 -4.68 -18.69 6.62
CA CYS A 181 -4.54 -18.41 8.04
C CYS A 181 -3.46 -19.32 8.67
N PRO A 182 -2.38 -18.73 9.24
CA PRO A 182 -1.31 -19.51 9.86
C PRO A 182 -1.70 -20.11 11.22
N VAL A 183 -2.85 -19.67 11.78
CA VAL A 183 -3.33 -20.16 13.09
C VAL A 183 -4.56 -21.03 12.85
N GLU A 184 -4.40 -22.30 13.15
CA GLU A 184 -5.45 -23.30 12.95
C GLU A 184 -6.72 -22.97 13.74
N GLY A 185 -7.89 -23.23 13.16
CA GLY A 185 -9.18 -23.05 13.81
C GLY A 185 -9.61 -21.59 14.04
N VAL A 186 -8.82 -20.61 13.61
CA VAL A 186 -9.15 -19.19 13.76
C VAL A 186 -10.23 -18.75 12.78
N VAL A 187 -10.15 -19.21 11.52
CA VAL A 187 -11.12 -18.84 10.49
C VAL A 187 -12.12 -20.00 10.27
N ASN A 188 -13.37 -19.74 10.54
CA ASN A 188 -14.46 -20.68 10.33
C ASN A 188 -15.54 -20.01 9.49
N PHE A 189 -16.33 -20.82 8.75
CA PHE A 189 -17.48 -20.31 8.01
C PHE A 189 -18.79 -20.57 8.77
N LYS A 190 -19.60 -19.54 8.91
CA LYS A 190 -20.99 -19.64 9.37
C LYS A 190 -21.91 -19.38 8.18
N GLY A 191 -22.41 -20.45 7.55
CA GLY A 191 -22.97 -20.35 6.21
C GLY A 191 -21.91 -19.81 5.24
N ASN A 192 -22.27 -18.81 4.46
CA ASN A 192 -21.39 -18.20 3.45
C ASN A 192 -20.50 -17.05 3.99
N LYS A 193 -20.44 -16.86 5.33
CA LYS A 193 -19.68 -15.77 5.97
C LYS A 193 -18.49 -16.30 6.73
N PRO A 194 -17.27 -15.80 6.49
CA PRO A 194 -16.14 -16.11 7.35
C PRO A 194 -16.31 -15.47 8.73
N SER A 195 -15.99 -16.21 9.76
CA SER A 195 -15.94 -15.73 11.15
C SER A 195 -14.56 -15.96 11.71
N PHE A 196 -14.07 -15.01 12.53
CA PHE A 196 -12.73 -15.01 13.08
C PHE A 196 -12.81 -15.17 14.60
N SER A 197 -12.13 -16.18 15.14
CA SER A 197 -12.11 -16.43 16.59
C SER A 197 -11.23 -15.42 17.32
N LYS A 198 -11.37 -15.37 18.67
CA LYS A 198 -10.55 -14.51 19.53
C LYS A 198 -9.06 -14.83 19.51
N ASN A 199 -8.68 -16.01 19.02
CA ASN A 199 -7.28 -16.44 18.88
C ASN A 199 -6.61 -15.83 17.63
N CYS A 200 -7.32 -14.97 16.87
CA CYS A 200 -6.75 -14.26 15.75
C CYS A 200 -5.58 -13.40 16.20
N THR A 201 -4.44 -13.52 15.53
CA THR A 201 -3.24 -12.70 15.75
C THR A 201 -3.34 -11.34 15.10
N GLY A 202 -4.23 -11.18 14.12
CA GLY A 202 -4.31 -9.95 13.32
C GLY A 202 -3.15 -9.78 12.35
N CYS A 203 -2.50 -10.86 11.90
CA CYS A 203 -1.33 -10.79 11.02
C CYS A 203 -1.60 -10.26 9.61
N GLY A 204 -2.87 -10.20 9.16
CA GLY A 204 -3.26 -9.67 7.87
C GLY A 204 -3.16 -10.66 6.69
N GLN A 205 -2.68 -11.89 6.88
CA GLN A 205 -2.53 -12.85 5.76
C GLN A 205 -3.86 -13.14 5.06
N CYS A 206 -4.97 -13.24 5.80
CA CYS A 206 -6.30 -13.37 5.23
C CYS A 206 -6.76 -12.12 4.44
N VAL A 207 -6.26 -10.93 4.81
CA VAL A 207 -6.53 -9.69 4.06
C VAL A 207 -5.78 -9.72 2.74
N SER A 208 -4.48 -10.06 2.76
CA SER A 208 -3.66 -10.17 1.56
C SER A 208 -4.20 -11.21 0.59
N ALA A 209 -4.62 -12.38 1.10
CA ALA A 209 -5.17 -13.47 0.29
C ALA A 209 -6.59 -13.21 -0.24
N CYS A 210 -7.31 -12.22 0.30
CA CYS A 210 -8.66 -11.89 -0.17
C CYS A 210 -8.62 -11.35 -1.61
N PRO A 211 -9.32 -11.97 -2.58
CA PRO A 211 -9.23 -11.58 -3.99
C PRO A 211 -10.08 -10.35 -4.35
N THR A 212 -10.95 -9.90 -3.44
CA THR A 212 -11.88 -8.79 -3.74
C THR A 212 -11.23 -7.41 -3.60
N PHE A 213 -11.78 -6.45 -4.33
CA PHE A 213 -11.47 -5.04 -4.15
C PHE A 213 -12.78 -4.23 -4.12
N PRO A 214 -13.06 -3.49 -3.03
CA PRO A 214 -12.31 -3.45 -1.76
C PRO A 214 -12.23 -4.82 -1.07
N LYS A 215 -11.21 -4.98 -0.21
CA LYS A 215 -11.03 -6.23 0.55
C LYS A 215 -12.23 -6.50 1.45
N ALA A 216 -12.72 -7.73 1.42
CA ALA A 216 -13.84 -8.17 2.27
C ALA A 216 -13.42 -8.45 3.73
N ILE A 217 -12.15 -8.32 4.04
CA ILE A 217 -11.60 -8.53 5.38
C ILE A 217 -10.69 -7.37 5.72
N ARG A 218 -10.72 -6.94 6.98
CA ARG A 218 -9.80 -5.99 7.57
C ARG A 218 -9.38 -6.45 8.96
N VAL A 219 -8.18 -6.08 9.33
CA VAL A 219 -7.72 -6.18 10.73
C VAL A 219 -7.98 -4.84 11.40
N GLU A 220 -8.72 -4.87 12.50
CA GLU A 220 -8.91 -3.73 13.38
C GLU A 220 -8.05 -3.90 14.64
N GLN A 221 -7.41 -2.83 15.07
CA GLN A 221 -6.66 -2.84 16.33
C GLN A 221 -7.63 -2.95 17.52
N HIS A 222 -7.23 -3.66 18.55
CA HIS A 222 -7.86 -3.52 19.87
C HIS A 222 -7.38 -2.19 20.48
N ILE A 223 -8.26 -1.23 20.55
CA ILE A 223 -8.08 0.00 21.30
C ILE A 223 -8.35 -0.30 22.78
#